data_77713725c42d878f59d296ed64a66db0
#
_entry.id   77713725c42d878f59d296ed64a66db0
#
_cell.length_a   1.000
_cell.length_b   1.000
_cell.length_c   1.000
_cell.angle_alpha   90.00
_cell.angle_beta   90.00
_cell.angle_gamma   90.00
#
_symmetry.space_group_name_H-M   'P 1'
#
loop_
_entity.id
_entity.type
_entity.pdbx_description
1 polymer ?
#
loop_
_entity_poly.entity_id
_entity_poly.type
_entity_poly.pdbx_seq_one_letter_code
_entity_poly.pdbx_strand_id
1 'polypeptide(L)'
;MSQGPNDVAELVRSLVEQIVDEPQAVSVECIDRGEGEIEVQVTVAEGDIGKVIGRQGRIIKAIRTLARAAASQCGLHAEVELAD
;
A
#
# COMPACT_ATOMS: atom_id res chain seq x y z
N MET A 1 21.45 -0.47 -4.74
CA MET A 1 20.14 -0.99 -4.36
C MET A 1 19.12 -0.58 -5.39
N SER A 2 18.48 -1.53 -6.03
CA SER A 2 17.44 -1.21 -7.01
C SER A 2 16.12 -0.95 -6.31
N GLN A 3 15.38 0.03 -6.78
CA GLN A 3 14.03 0.30 -6.33
C GLN A 3 13.08 -0.10 -7.43
N GLY A 4 12.05 -0.84 -7.07
CA GLY A 4 11.08 -1.32 -8.03
C GLY A 4 9.73 -1.56 -7.39
N PRO A 5 8.82 -2.23 -8.12
CA PRO A 5 7.46 -2.47 -7.62
C PRO A 5 7.41 -3.16 -6.26
N ASN A 6 8.32 -4.11 -6.02
CA ASN A 6 8.36 -4.83 -4.74
C ASN A 6 8.75 -3.91 -3.58
N ASP A 7 9.58 -2.91 -3.84
CA ASP A 7 9.96 -1.95 -2.78
C ASP A 7 8.78 -1.08 -2.38
N VAL A 8 7.93 -0.72 -3.35
CA VAL A 8 6.71 0.03 -3.06
C VAL A 8 5.76 -0.82 -2.23
N ALA A 9 5.59 -2.09 -2.61
CA ALA A 9 4.73 -3.01 -1.86
C ALA A 9 5.24 -3.21 -0.43
N GLU A 10 6.56 -3.35 -0.25
CA GLU A 10 7.16 -3.52 1.08
C GLU A 10 6.97 -2.28 1.95
N LEU A 11 7.08 -1.09 1.37
CA LEU A 11 6.80 0.15 2.10
C LEU A 11 5.35 0.15 2.59
N VAL A 12 4.41 -0.15 1.71
CA VAL A 12 2.99 -0.17 2.06
C VAL A 12 2.72 -1.22 3.15
N ARG A 13 3.30 -2.42 3.00
CA ARG A 13 3.16 -3.47 4.02
C ARG A 13 3.66 -3.00 5.38
N SER A 14 4.83 -2.39 5.40
CA SER A 14 5.44 -1.93 6.65
C SER A 14 4.55 -0.89 7.34
N LEU A 15 4.00 0.05 6.57
CA LEU A 15 3.11 1.06 7.12
C LEU A 15 1.83 0.44 7.69
N VAL A 16 1.23 -0.47 6.94
CA VAL A 16 -0.03 -1.10 7.34
C VAL A 16 0.15 -1.98 8.57
N GLU A 17 1.24 -2.75 8.62
CA GLU A 17 1.51 -3.64 9.76
C GLU A 17 1.64 -2.89 11.08
N GLN A 18 2.07 -1.64 11.05
CA GLN A 18 2.21 -0.84 12.25
C GLN A 18 0.90 -0.25 12.74
N ILE A 19 -0.12 -0.26 11.90
CA ILE A 19 -1.41 0.38 12.19
C ILE A 19 -2.43 -0.64 12.71
N VAL A 20 -2.36 -1.88 12.21
CA VAL A 20 -3.39 -2.89 12.46
C VAL A 20 -3.15 -3.65 13.75
N ASP A 21 -4.21 -4.27 14.27
CA ASP A 21 -4.12 -5.14 15.45
C ASP A 21 -3.67 -6.56 15.09
N GLU A 22 -3.90 -6.97 13.83
CA GLU A 22 -3.55 -8.32 13.38
C GLU A 22 -2.59 -8.24 12.19
N PRO A 23 -1.31 -7.93 12.46
CA PRO A 23 -0.33 -7.77 11.37
C PRO A 23 -0.09 -9.05 10.58
N GLN A 24 -0.30 -10.21 11.20
CA GLN A 24 -0.16 -11.49 10.51
C GLN A 24 -1.21 -11.70 9.43
N ALA A 25 -2.31 -10.94 9.48
CA ALA A 25 -3.37 -11.02 8.47
C ALA A 25 -3.14 -10.05 7.30
N VAL A 26 -2.09 -9.24 7.36
CA VAL A 26 -1.79 -8.29 6.28
C VAL A 26 -1.23 -9.02 5.08
N SER A 27 -1.79 -8.75 3.91
CA SER A 27 -1.31 -9.25 2.64
C SER A 27 -1.22 -8.08 1.67
N VAL A 28 -0.09 -7.94 1.00
CA VAL A 28 0.13 -6.87 0.04
C VAL A 28 0.65 -7.48 -1.24
N GLU A 29 -0.04 -7.25 -2.33
CA GLU A 29 0.34 -7.73 -3.65
C GLU A 29 0.58 -6.56 -4.58
N CYS A 30 1.62 -6.65 -5.39
CA CYS A 30 1.91 -5.67 -6.42
C CYS A 30 1.57 -6.28 -7.77
N ILE A 31 0.69 -5.62 -8.52
CA ILE A 31 0.26 -6.08 -9.83
C ILE A 31 0.78 -5.09 -10.87
N ASP A 32 1.53 -5.59 -11.84
CA ASP A 32 2.03 -4.78 -12.95
C ASP A 32 0.92 -4.61 -13.97
N ARG A 33 0.52 -3.36 -14.21
CA ARG A 33 -0.54 -3.02 -15.17
C ARG A 33 0.02 -2.62 -16.53
N GLY A 34 1.34 -2.62 -16.67
CA GLY A 34 1.99 -2.19 -17.91
C GLY A 34 2.20 -0.67 -17.97
N GLU A 35 3.08 -0.25 -18.84
CA GLU A 35 3.35 1.17 -19.12
C GLU A 35 3.75 1.97 -17.88
N GLY A 36 4.46 1.32 -16.94
CA GLY A 36 4.92 1.97 -15.73
C GLY A 36 3.86 2.12 -14.66
N GLU A 37 2.70 1.50 -14.81
CA GLU A 37 1.64 1.54 -13.81
C GLU A 37 1.59 0.27 -13.01
N ILE A 38 1.50 0.41 -11.68
CA ILE A 38 1.36 -0.71 -10.77
C ILE A 38 0.18 -0.49 -9.84
N GLU A 39 -0.45 -1.58 -9.45
CA GLU A 39 -1.51 -1.58 -8.46
C GLU A 39 -1.03 -2.33 -7.23
N VAL A 40 -1.10 -1.69 -6.07
CA VAL A 40 -0.73 -2.30 -4.80
C VAL A 40 -2.01 -2.64 -4.06
N GLN A 41 -2.31 -3.94 -3.98
CA GLN A 41 -3.52 -4.42 -3.32
C GLN A 41 -3.22 -4.80 -1.89
N VAL A 42 -3.97 -4.24 -0.96
CA VAL A 42 -3.78 -4.44 0.47
C VAL A 42 -5.00 -5.16 1.03
N THR A 43 -4.74 -6.25 1.76
CA THR A 43 -5.79 -6.97 2.49
C THR A 43 -5.40 -7.01 3.95
N VAL A 44 -6.34 -6.75 4.84
CA VAL A 44 -6.14 -6.79 6.28
C VAL A 44 -7.29 -7.56 6.93
N ALA A 45 -7.19 -7.84 8.21
CA ALA A 45 -8.30 -8.42 8.95
C ALA A 45 -9.49 -7.48 8.89
N GLU A 46 -10.69 -8.05 8.80
CA GLU A 46 -11.92 -7.26 8.65
C GLU A 46 -12.05 -6.17 9.72
N GLY A 47 -11.70 -6.49 10.95
CA GLY A 47 -11.78 -5.54 12.05
C GLY A 47 -10.77 -4.40 11.97
N ASP A 48 -9.78 -4.51 11.08
CA ASP A 48 -8.72 -3.50 10.94
C ASP A 48 -8.93 -2.56 9.75
N ILE A 49 -9.91 -2.83 8.91
CA ILE A 49 -10.16 -2.00 7.72
C ILE A 49 -10.34 -0.53 8.09
N GLY A 50 -11.15 -0.26 9.11
CA GLY A 50 -11.38 1.11 9.55
C GLY A 50 -10.13 1.81 10.05
N LYS A 51 -9.19 1.06 10.64
CA LYS A 51 -7.92 1.62 11.12
C LYS A 51 -7.03 2.05 9.96
N VAL A 52 -7.04 1.29 8.88
CA VAL A 52 -6.23 1.60 7.71
C VAL A 52 -6.82 2.78 6.93
N ILE A 53 -8.14 2.90 6.90
CA ILE A 53 -8.79 4.05 6.28
C ILE A 53 -8.53 5.30 7.12
N GLY A 54 -8.75 5.18 8.43
CA GLY A 54 -8.60 6.29 9.36
C GLY A 54 -9.75 7.26 9.32
N ARG A 55 -9.74 8.22 10.23
CA ARG A 55 -10.80 9.23 10.31
C ARG A 55 -10.80 10.06 9.04
N GLN A 56 -11.94 10.10 8.37
CA GLN A 56 -12.12 10.86 7.13
C GLN A 56 -11.17 10.42 6.02
N GLY A 57 -10.70 9.17 6.09
CA GLY A 57 -9.80 8.62 5.09
C GLY A 57 -8.37 9.15 5.16
N ARG A 58 -7.98 9.77 6.26
CA ARG A 58 -6.65 10.43 6.35
C ARG A 58 -5.49 9.45 6.29
N ILE A 59 -5.66 8.27 6.91
CA ILE A 59 -4.57 7.28 6.93
C ILE A 59 -4.35 6.70 5.53
N ILE A 60 -5.41 6.26 4.87
CA ILE A 60 -5.26 5.69 3.54
C ILE A 60 -4.75 6.72 2.53
N LYS A 61 -5.15 7.99 2.68
CA LYS A 61 -4.61 9.05 1.83
C LYS A 61 -3.12 9.24 2.03
N ALA A 62 -2.66 9.18 3.29
CA ALA A 62 -1.23 9.28 3.58
C ALA A 62 -0.46 8.11 2.99
N ILE A 63 -1.00 6.90 3.11
CA ILE A 63 -0.38 5.70 2.54
C ILE A 63 -0.26 5.85 1.02
N ARG A 64 -1.32 6.31 0.36
CA ARG A 64 -1.30 6.54 -1.09
C ARG A 64 -0.25 7.56 -1.48
N THR A 65 -0.14 8.64 -0.73
CA THR A 65 0.84 9.69 -1.01
C THR A 65 2.27 9.14 -0.92
N LEU A 66 2.56 8.38 0.13
CA LEU A 66 3.89 7.79 0.31
C LEU A 66 4.20 6.74 -0.76
N ALA A 67 3.21 5.92 -1.12
CA ALA A 67 3.39 4.91 -2.17
C ALA A 67 3.68 5.57 -3.52
N ARG A 68 2.95 6.64 -3.84
CA ARG A 68 3.17 7.39 -5.09
C ARG A 68 4.55 8.02 -5.13
N ALA A 69 5.00 8.58 -4.01
CA ALA A 69 6.33 9.18 -3.94
C ALA A 69 7.42 8.14 -4.17
N ALA A 70 7.29 6.98 -3.52
CA ALA A 70 8.26 5.89 -3.69
C ALA A 70 8.26 5.38 -5.12
N ALA A 71 7.08 5.18 -5.72
CA ALA A 71 6.96 4.70 -7.10
C ALA A 71 7.56 5.69 -8.09
N SER A 72 7.35 6.97 -7.85
CA SER A 72 7.87 8.03 -8.72
C SER A 72 9.39 8.00 -8.82
N GLN A 73 10.06 7.62 -7.75
CA GLN A 73 11.53 7.50 -7.76
C GLN A 73 12.03 6.39 -8.69
N CYS A 74 11.18 5.43 -9.00
CA CYS A 74 11.50 4.34 -9.94
C CYS A 74 10.90 4.57 -11.32
N GLY A 75 10.31 5.73 -11.56
CA GLY A 75 9.62 6.00 -12.81
C GLY A 75 8.29 5.27 -12.95
N LEU A 76 7.69 4.88 -11.82
CA LEU A 76 6.43 4.16 -11.81
C LEU A 76 5.30 5.02 -11.25
N HIS A 77 4.07 4.62 -11.58
CA HIS A 77 2.86 5.23 -11.03
C HIS A 77 2.11 4.15 -10.23
N ALA A 78 1.90 4.40 -8.95
CA ALA A 78 1.27 3.41 -8.06
C ALA A 78 -0.14 3.83 -7.66
N GLU A 79 -1.05 2.88 -7.73
CA GLU A 79 -2.39 2.98 -7.16
C GLU A 79 -2.50 1.99 -6.02
N VAL A 80 -2.97 2.46 -4.87
CA VAL A 80 -3.16 1.59 -3.69
C VAL A 80 -4.65 1.31 -3.53
N GLU A 81 -4.98 0.02 -3.50
CA GLU A 81 -6.35 -0.45 -3.31
C GLU A 81 -6.44 -1.24 -2.01
N LEU A 82 -7.40 -0.87 -1.18
CA LEU A 82 -7.68 -1.61 0.05
C LEU A 82 -8.88 -2.51 -0.19
N ALA A 83 -8.66 -3.81 -0.10
CA ALA A 83 -9.73 -4.79 -0.25
C ALA A 83 -10.60 -4.83 1.00
N ASP A 84 -11.91 -4.89 0.82
CA ASP A 84 -12.85 -5.01 1.95
C ASP A 84 -13.86 -6.14 1.79
#